data_ad52fe80594063dec85effebbc8c8888
#
_entry.id   ad52fe80594063dec85effebbc8c8888
#
_cell.length_a   1.000
_cell.length_b   1.000
_cell.length_c   1.000
_cell.angle_alpha   90.00
_cell.angle_beta   90.00
_cell.angle_gamma   90.00
#
_symmetry.space_group_name_H-M   'P 1'
#
loop_
_entity.id
_entity.type
_entity.pdbx_description
1 polymer ?
#
loop_
_entity_poly.entity_id
_entity_poly.type
_entity_poly.pdbx_seq_one_letter_code
_entity_poly.pdbx_strand_id
1 'polypeptide(L)'
;MLGIPEIPKPAELANRGGCWFERGPLKVHLGVEADFRPARKAHPAFLVDDLTRLKGALEARGYRVNSDAALETYDRIFVDDPFGNRIELMQRR
;
A
#
# COMPACT_ATOMS: atom_id res chain seq x y z
N MET A 1 -3.68 0.33 7.60
CA MET A 1 -3.53 -0.83 6.71
C MET A 1 -2.12 -1.41 6.73
N LEU A 2 -1.10 -0.65 6.32
CA LEU A 2 0.28 -1.16 6.24
C LEU A 2 1.15 -0.77 7.43
N GLY A 3 0.63 -0.03 8.40
CA GLY A 3 1.38 0.40 9.57
C GLY A 3 2.42 1.50 9.30
N ILE A 4 2.34 2.17 8.15
CA ILE A 4 3.19 3.31 7.84
C ILE A 4 2.59 4.54 8.52
N PRO A 5 3.32 5.25 9.39
CA PRO A 5 2.76 6.39 10.11
C PRO A 5 2.36 7.53 9.18
N GLU A 6 1.19 8.12 9.45
CA GLU A 6 0.77 9.34 8.77
C GLU A 6 1.52 10.53 9.36
N ILE A 7 1.95 11.44 8.50
CA ILE A 7 2.61 12.68 8.89
C ILE A 7 1.80 13.90 8.42
N PRO A 8 1.96 15.07 9.08
CA PRO A 8 1.31 16.29 8.63
C PRO A 8 1.83 16.72 7.26
N LYS A 9 0.93 17.20 6.41
CA LYS A 9 1.31 17.83 5.15
C LYS A 9 1.85 19.24 5.39
N PRO A 10 2.74 19.73 4.50
CA PRO A 10 3.16 21.13 4.56
C PRO A 10 1.94 22.07 4.51
N ALA A 11 2.01 23.19 5.24
CA ALA A 11 0.89 24.11 5.38
C ALA A 11 0.35 24.60 4.04
N GLU A 12 1.24 24.85 3.07
CA GLU A 12 0.87 25.31 1.72
C GLU A 12 0.11 24.26 0.90
N LEU A 13 0.14 22.98 1.31
CA LEU A 13 -0.55 21.88 0.63
C LEU A 13 -1.71 21.31 1.42
N ALA A 14 -1.91 21.76 2.66
CA ALA A 14 -2.85 21.12 3.59
C ALA A 14 -4.30 21.15 3.10
N ASN A 15 -4.68 22.18 2.34
CA ASN A 15 -6.06 22.35 1.84
C ASN A 15 -6.34 21.61 0.52
N ARG A 16 -5.37 20.91 -0.04
CA ARG A 16 -5.55 20.14 -1.29
C ARG A 16 -6.16 18.75 -1.06
N GLY A 17 -6.36 18.35 0.20
CA GLY A 17 -6.81 17.02 0.56
C GLY A 17 -5.69 15.99 0.44
N GLY A 18 -6.03 14.72 0.66
CA GLY A 18 -5.05 13.63 0.67
C GLY A 18 -4.27 13.56 1.97
N CYS A 19 -3.32 12.66 2.01
CA CYS A 19 -2.50 12.45 3.21
C CYS A 19 -1.13 11.90 2.85
N TRP A 20 -0.19 12.08 3.76
CA TRP A 20 1.19 11.65 3.62
C TRP A 20 1.56 10.67 4.72
N PHE A 21 2.34 9.66 4.35
CA PHE A 21 2.85 8.64 5.28
C PHE A 21 4.36 8.54 5.11
N GLU A 22 5.09 8.35 6.20
CA GLU A 22 6.54 8.16 6.14
C GLU A 22 7.01 7.13 7.16
N ARG A 23 7.98 6.33 6.75
CA ARG A 23 8.76 5.46 7.63
C ARG A 23 10.17 5.37 7.08
N GLY A 24 11.15 5.92 7.82
CA GLY A 24 12.53 5.99 7.35
C GLY A 24 12.62 6.67 5.99
N PRO A 25 13.29 6.08 5.01
CA PRO A 25 13.39 6.67 3.67
C PRO A 25 12.12 6.52 2.83
N LEU A 26 11.15 5.73 3.27
CA LEU A 26 9.91 5.52 2.54
C LEU A 26 8.99 6.72 2.72
N LYS A 27 8.51 7.26 1.60
CA LYS A 27 7.53 8.35 1.56
C LYS A 27 6.40 7.94 0.64
N VAL A 28 5.16 8.00 1.16
CA VAL A 28 3.95 7.70 0.38
C VAL A 28 3.00 8.89 0.48
N HIS A 29 2.71 9.50 -0.64
CA HIS A 29 1.80 10.65 -0.71
C HIS A 29 0.55 10.24 -1.48
N LEU A 30 -0.62 10.40 -0.87
CA LEU A 30 -1.90 10.14 -1.50
C LEU A 30 -2.55 11.47 -1.83
N GLY A 31 -2.99 11.59 -3.08
CA GLY A 31 -3.71 12.77 -3.55
C GLY A 31 -5.20 12.52 -3.68
N VAL A 32 -5.95 13.58 -3.84
CA VAL A 32 -7.39 13.54 -4.13
C VAL A 32 -7.61 13.87 -5.59
N GLU A 33 -8.40 13.06 -6.26
CA GLU A 33 -8.74 13.25 -7.67
C GLU A 33 -10.26 13.17 -7.83
N ALA A 34 -10.87 14.20 -8.44
CA ALA A 34 -12.28 14.14 -8.80
C ALA A 34 -12.49 13.05 -9.87
N ASP A 35 -13.59 12.34 -9.80
CA ASP A 35 -13.90 11.24 -10.72
C ASP A 35 -12.79 10.15 -10.71
N PHE A 36 -12.25 9.87 -9.53
CA PHE A 36 -11.16 8.92 -9.36
C PHE A 36 -11.52 7.55 -9.92
N ARG A 37 -10.59 6.96 -10.68
CA ARG A 37 -10.67 5.58 -11.16
C ARG A 37 -9.35 4.88 -10.88
N PRO A 38 -9.34 3.78 -10.12
CA PRO A 38 -8.11 3.08 -9.84
C PRO A 38 -7.50 2.50 -11.13
N ALA A 39 -6.17 2.51 -11.20
CA ALA A 39 -5.47 1.84 -12.29
C ALA A 39 -5.70 0.33 -12.22
N ARG A 40 -5.87 -0.32 -13.36
CA ARG A 40 -6.09 -1.78 -13.42
C ARG A 40 -4.80 -2.58 -13.33
N LYS A 41 -3.71 -2.01 -13.81
CA LYS A 41 -2.42 -2.70 -13.91
C LYS A 41 -1.33 -2.02 -13.10
N ALA A 42 -1.20 -0.70 -13.22
CA ALA A 42 -0.17 0.04 -12.49
C ALA A 42 -0.42 -0.04 -10.99
N HIS A 43 0.61 -0.37 -10.23
CA HIS A 43 0.50 -0.51 -8.78
C HIS A 43 1.88 -0.31 -8.14
N PRO A 44 1.92 0.20 -6.90
CA PRO A 44 3.16 0.20 -6.14
C PRO A 44 3.47 -1.20 -5.59
N ALA A 45 4.75 -1.47 -5.36
CA ALA A 45 5.21 -2.66 -4.67
C ALA A 45 6.07 -2.25 -3.48
N PHE A 46 5.77 -2.80 -2.31
CA PHE A 46 6.52 -2.51 -1.09
C PHE A 46 7.24 -3.77 -0.61
N LEU A 47 8.49 -3.61 -0.20
CA LEU A 47 9.21 -4.66 0.50
C LEU A 47 8.78 -4.70 1.96
N VAL A 48 8.53 -5.89 2.47
CA VAL A 48 8.14 -6.11 3.86
C VAL A 48 9.04 -7.17 4.49
N ASP A 49 9.14 -7.16 5.82
CA ASP A 49 10.01 -8.08 6.54
C ASP A 49 9.33 -9.43 6.82
N ASP A 50 8.02 -9.44 7.06
CA ASP A 50 7.25 -10.64 7.40
C ASP A 50 5.92 -10.65 6.67
N LEU A 51 5.94 -11.22 5.47
CA LEU A 51 4.78 -11.25 4.59
C LEU A 51 3.64 -12.08 5.16
N THR A 52 3.96 -13.22 5.77
CA THR A 52 2.94 -14.11 6.35
C THR A 52 2.18 -13.41 7.47
N ARG A 53 2.89 -12.71 8.34
CA ARG A 53 2.27 -11.97 9.45
C ARG A 53 1.39 -10.83 8.92
N LEU A 54 1.88 -10.08 7.95
CA LEU A 54 1.15 -8.97 7.35
C LEU A 54 -0.11 -9.47 6.63
N LYS A 55 0.00 -10.56 5.89
CA LYS A 55 -1.16 -11.19 5.25
C LYS A 55 -2.24 -11.55 6.26
N GLY A 56 -1.85 -12.19 7.36
CA GLY A 56 -2.79 -12.54 8.43
C GLY A 56 -3.46 -11.32 9.05
N ALA A 57 -2.70 -10.25 9.28
CA ALA A 57 -3.24 -9.01 9.84
C ALA A 57 -4.23 -8.33 8.88
N LEU A 58 -3.94 -8.33 7.59
CA LEU A 58 -4.84 -7.76 6.57
C LEU A 58 -6.14 -8.57 6.48
N GLU A 59 -6.04 -9.88 6.43
CA GLU A 59 -7.22 -10.76 6.38
C GLU A 59 -8.09 -10.62 7.62
N ALA A 60 -7.47 -10.47 8.79
CA ALA A 60 -8.19 -10.25 10.05
C ALA A 60 -8.98 -8.94 10.06
N ARG A 61 -8.57 -7.96 9.26
CA ARG A 61 -9.28 -6.69 9.10
C ARG A 61 -10.27 -6.69 7.94
N GLY A 62 -10.49 -7.82 7.30
CA GLY A 62 -11.47 -7.98 6.22
C GLY A 62 -10.95 -7.65 4.83
N TYR A 63 -9.66 -7.42 4.65
CA TYR A 63 -9.09 -7.22 3.32
C TYR A 63 -8.94 -8.56 2.61
N ARG A 64 -9.33 -8.58 1.33
CA ARG A 64 -9.08 -9.74 0.49
C ARG A 64 -7.64 -9.71 0.02
N VAL A 65 -6.90 -10.76 0.30
CA VAL A 65 -5.51 -10.91 -0.12
C VAL A 65 -5.45 -11.97 -1.22
N ASN A 66 -4.84 -11.62 -2.34
CA ASN A 66 -4.63 -12.55 -3.45
C ASN A 66 -3.14 -12.89 -3.54
N SER A 67 -2.86 -14.19 -3.62
CA SER A 67 -1.51 -14.67 -3.89
C SER A 67 -1.33 -14.83 -5.40
N ASP A 68 -0.15 -14.50 -5.89
CA ASP A 68 0.21 -14.71 -7.28
C ASP A 68 1.45 -15.60 -7.34
N ALA A 69 1.83 -16.01 -8.55
CA ALA A 69 3.04 -16.80 -8.72
C ALA A 69 4.23 -16.09 -8.09
N ALA A 70 5.02 -16.83 -7.31
CA ALA A 70 6.20 -16.27 -6.70
C ALA A 70 7.22 -15.91 -7.79
N LEU A 71 7.89 -14.78 -7.59
CA LEU A 71 9.06 -14.44 -8.39
C LEU A 71 10.24 -15.25 -7.90
N GLU A 72 11.29 -15.34 -8.71
CA GLU A 72 12.44 -16.19 -8.39
C GLU A 72 13.06 -15.86 -7.02
N THR A 73 13.12 -14.57 -6.66
CA THR A 73 13.77 -14.10 -5.44
C THR A 73 12.82 -13.49 -4.41
N TYR A 74 11.50 -13.49 -4.69
CA TYR A 74 10.51 -12.86 -3.84
C TYR A 74 9.26 -13.72 -3.70
N ASP A 75 8.72 -13.76 -2.50
CA ASP A 75 7.32 -14.09 -2.27
C ASP A 75 6.50 -12.82 -2.36
N ARG A 76 5.28 -12.89 -2.87
CA ARG A 76 4.45 -11.70 -3.04
C ARG A 76 2.97 -11.99 -2.90
N ILE A 77 2.24 -10.96 -2.46
CA ILE A 77 0.78 -10.96 -2.41
C ILE A 77 0.27 -9.63 -2.95
N PHE A 78 -0.99 -9.61 -3.34
CA PHE A 78 -1.70 -8.41 -3.74
C PHE A 78 -2.86 -8.15 -2.80
N VAL A 79 -3.10 -6.88 -2.51
CA VAL A 79 -4.26 -6.43 -1.74
C VAL A 79 -4.75 -5.12 -2.35
N ASP A 80 -6.06 -4.90 -2.35
CA ASP A 80 -6.61 -3.62 -2.76
C ASP A 80 -6.88 -2.76 -1.53
N ASP A 81 -6.63 -1.46 -1.66
CA ASP A 81 -7.05 -0.52 -0.63
C ASP A 81 -8.57 -0.27 -0.70
N PRO A 82 -9.16 0.48 0.25
CA PRO A 82 -10.61 0.72 0.24
C PRO A 82 -11.13 1.46 -1.01
N PHE A 83 -10.26 2.07 -1.79
CA PHE A 83 -10.61 2.80 -3.00
C PHE A 83 -10.38 2.00 -4.28
N GLY A 84 -9.92 0.76 -4.15
CA GLY A 84 -9.67 -0.12 -5.29
C GLY A 84 -8.25 -0.02 -5.86
N ASN A 85 -7.35 0.71 -5.21
CA ASN A 85 -5.95 0.75 -5.64
C ASN A 85 -5.27 -0.57 -5.31
N ARG A 86 -4.62 -1.17 -6.31
CA ARG A 86 -3.86 -2.40 -6.10
C ARG A 86 -2.53 -2.10 -5.43
N ILE A 87 -2.16 -2.91 -4.45
CA ILE A 87 -0.88 -2.82 -3.75
C ILE A 87 -0.24 -4.21 -3.78
N GLU A 88 1.02 -4.27 -4.18
CA GLU A 88 1.82 -5.49 -4.11
C GLU A 88 2.71 -5.43 -2.87
N LEU A 89 2.78 -6.53 -2.13
CA LEU A 89 3.63 -6.67 -0.97
C LEU A 89 4.59 -7.82 -1.23
N MET A 90 5.89 -7.58 -1.07
CA MET A 90 6.94 -8.50 -1.45
C MET A 90 7.88 -8.76 -0.27
N GLN A 91 8.34 -9.98 -0.14
CA GLN A 91 9.36 -10.36 0.81
C GLN A 91 10.47 -11.10 0.07
N ARG A 92 11.71 -10.71 0.35
CA ARG A 92 12.88 -11.41 -0.22
C ARG A 92 12.97 -12.82 0.37
N ARG A 93 13.26 -13.73 -0.50
CA ARG A 93 13.57 -15.11 -0.11
C ARG A 93 14.97 -15.26 0.46
#